data_12151d1a8da2bf7d7ce2de27e69ee1cf
#
_entry.id   12151d1a8da2bf7d7ce2de27e69ee1cf
#
_cell.length_a   1.000
_cell.length_b   1.000
_cell.length_c   1.000
_cell.angle_alpha   90.00
_cell.angle_beta   90.00
_cell.angle_gamma   90.00
#
_symmetry.space_group_name_H-M   'P 1'
#
loop_
_entity.id
_entity.type
_entity.pdbx_description
1 polymer ?
#
loop_
_entity_poly.entity_id
_entity_poly.type
_entity_poly.pdbx_seq_one_letter_code
_entity_poly.pdbx_strand_id
1 'polypeptide(L)'
;MSNNEQQHDSFIFMKVGNHAGESFEQILARKQKEFDKTGMTFWGYGGSACHPVNQVRPFAFSQVKKSGHIYLLMHSVKSNYDQNPLPAREYSTDGINWDPIPEGIIVTGSKYALVLEEIRPSDLEVDMNQFSVGIGPSRDKIASEYLTGRTDKACLEAVIESKKKAEKPAMKQIDYTAQLQDPYAVLLRY
;
A
#
# COMPACT_ATOMS: atom_id res chain seq x y z
N MET A 1 -29.59 -3.14 9.36
CA MET A 1 -28.52 -4.00 8.83
C MET A 1 -27.22 -3.33 9.21
N SER A 2 -26.53 -3.88 10.18
CA SER A 2 -25.31 -3.27 10.76
C SER A 2 -24.19 -3.35 9.72
N ASN A 3 -23.76 -2.19 9.24
CA ASN A 3 -22.47 -2.06 8.60
C ASN A 3 -21.42 -2.49 9.63
N ASN A 4 -20.82 -3.65 9.43
CA ASN A 4 -19.58 -3.99 10.08
C ASN A 4 -18.54 -2.99 9.54
N GLU A 5 -18.40 -1.84 10.20
CA GLU A 5 -17.23 -0.99 10.07
C GLU A 5 -16.05 -1.86 10.51
N GLN A 6 -15.33 -2.38 9.55
CA GLN A 6 -14.11 -3.13 9.80
C GLN A 6 -13.08 -2.12 10.29
N GLN A 7 -13.04 -1.94 11.61
CA GLN A 7 -12.09 -1.04 12.26
C GLN A 7 -10.70 -1.65 12.09
N HIS A 8 -9.92 -1.08 11.19
CA HIS A 8 -8.53 -1.50 10.96
C HIS A 8 -7.65 -0.91 12.06
N ASP A 9 -7.07 -1.74 12.89
CA ASP A 9 -6.08 -1.31 13.91
C ASP A 9 -4.73 -0.94 13.29
N SER A 10 -4.49 -1.40 12.06
CA SER A 10 -3.30 -1.11 11.27
C SER A 10 -3.56 -1.33 9.78
N PHE A 11 -2.86 -0.59 8.94
CA PHE A 11 -2.94 -0.72 7.49
C PHE A 11 -1.74 -0.07 6.81
N ILE A 12 -1.55 -0.38 5.54
CA ILE A 12 -0.63 0.32 4.66
C ILE A 12 -1.46 1.33 3.86
N PHE A 13 -1.00 2.55 3.76
CA PHE A 13 -1.68 3.64 3.05
C PHE A 13 -0.87 4.10 1.84
N MET A 14 -1.56 4.45 0.76
CA MET A 14 -0.95 5.06 -0.42
C MET A 14 -1.90 6.04 -1.10
N LYS A 15 -1.37 7.23 -1.45
CA LYS A 15 -1.99 8.10 -2.45
C LYS A 15 -1.70 7.52 -3.82
N VAL A 16 -2.72 7.37 -4.65
CA VAL A 16 -2.64 6.72 -5.97
C VAL A 16 -3.18 7.62 -7.06
N GLY A 17 -2.70 7.45 -8.28
CA GLY A 17 -3.14 8.24 -9.43
C GLY A 17 -2.54 7.69 -10.71
N ASN A 18 -2.51 8.52 -11.77
CA ASN A 18 -1.91 8.15 -13.04
C ASN A 18 -0.42 7.81 -12.86
N HIS A 19 0.05 6.80 -13.57
CA HIS A 19 1.43 6.35 -13.44
C HIS A 19 1.90 5.67 -14.74
N ALA A 20 3.15 5.92 -15.12
CA ALA A 20 3.81 5.26 -16.26
C ALA A 20 3.00 5.32 -17.58
N GLY A 21 2.35 6.45 -17.85
CA GLY A 21 1.57 6.65 -19.06
C GLY A 21 0.16 6.05 -19.03
N GLU A 22 -0.23 5.39 -17.93
CA GLU A 22 -1.59 4.88 -17.74
C GLU A 22 -2.41 5.79 -16.83
N SER A 23 -3.71 5.94 -17.14
CA SER A 23 -4.66 6.51 -16.17
C SER A 23 -4.87 5.54 -15.01
N PHE A 24 -5.36 6.06 -13.89
CA PHE A 24 -5.60 5.21 -12.73
C PHE A 24 -6.63 4.11 -13.02
N GLU A 25 -7.66 4.42 -13.81
CA GLU A 25 -8.67 3.44 -14.26
C GLU A 25 -8.06 2.32 -15.13
N GLN A 26 -7.12 2.68 -16.02
CA GLN A 26 -6.40 1.70 -16.85
C GLN A 26 -5.54 0.78 -15.97
N ILE A 27 -4.87 1.35 -14.96
CA ILE A 27 -4.09 0.57 -14.00
C ILE A 27 -4.98 -0.41 -13.25
N LEU A 28 -6.12 0.04 -12.71
CA LEU A 28 -7.07 -0.83 -12.00
C LEU A 28 -7.60 -1.96 -12.88
N ALA A 29 -7.99 -1.65 -14.12
CA ALA A 29 -8.47 -2.65 -15.08
C ALA A 29 -7.39 -3.69 -15.40
N ARG A 30 -6.13 -3.26 -15.53
CA ARG A 30 -5.00 -4.17 -15.75
C ARG A 30 -4.73 -5.04 -14.51
N LYS A 31 -4.74 -4.46 -13.33
CA LYS A 31 -4.55 -5.18 -12.06
C LYS A 31 -5.65 -6.21 -11.80
N GLN A 32 -6.88 -5.92 -12.19
CA GLN A 32 -7.97 -6.91 -12.13
C GLN A 32 -7.68 -8.11 -13.04
N LYS A 33 -7.25 -7.88 -14.29
CA LYS A 33 -6.86 -8.97 -15.21
C LYS A 33 -5.68 -9.80 -14.69
N GLU A 34 -4.71 -9.14 -14.03
CA GLU A 34 -3.60 -9.83 -13.39
C GLU A 34 -4.11 -10.78 -12.30
N PHE A 35 -4.98 -10.27 -11.42
CA PHE A 35 -5.59 -11.07 -10.34
C PHE A 35 -6.44 -12.23 -10.90
N ASP A 36 -7.29 -11.98 -11.88
CA ASP A 36 -8.12 -13.00 -12.52
C ASP A 36 -7.30 -14.14 -13.12
N LYS A 37 -6.12 -13.81 -13.67
CA LYS A 37 -5.24 -14.79 -14.32
C LYS A 37 -4.36 -15.55 -13.32
N THR A 38 -3.87 -14.89 -12.27
CA THR A 38 -2.79 -15.43 -11.42
C THR A 38 -3.18 -15.61 -9.96
N GLY A 39 -4.32 -15.08 -9.52
CA GLY A 39 -4.75 -15.06 -8.12
C GLY A 39 -4.02 -14.03 -7.26
N MET A 40 -3.19 -13.17 -7.86
CA MET A 40 -2.48 -12.10 -7.17
C MET A 40 -2.20 -10.94 -8.13
N THR A 41 -1.79 -9.80 -7.58
CA THR A 41 -1.19 -8.72 -8.36
C THR A 41 -0.02 -8.09 -7.61
N PHE A 42 0.93 -7.53 -8.35
CA PHE A 42 2.05 -6.78 -7.78
C PHE A 42 1.76 -5.29 -7.88
N TRP A 43 1.70 -4.63 -6.73
CA TRP A 43 1.50 -3.18 -6.64
C TRP A 43 2.81 -2.50 -6.29
N GLY A 44 3.38 -1.73 -7.23
CA GLY A 44 4.59 -0.96 -7.00
C GLY A 44 4.42 -0.02 -5.82
N TYR A 45 5.19 -0.22 -4.75
CA TYR A 45 5.00 0.56 -3.53
C TYR A 45 6.18 1.47 -3.22
N GLY A 46 7.39 1.01 -3.32
CA GLY A 46 8.44 1.84 -2.84
C GLY A 46 9.83 1.60 -3.37
N GLY A 47 10.70 2.35 -2.77
CA GLY A 47 12.13 2.48 -3.04
C GLY A 47 12.72 3.63 -2.24
N SER A 48 11.90 4.36 -1.46
CA SER A 48 12.38 5.42 -0.60
C SER A 48 13.04 4.88 0.67
N ALA A 49 13.94 5.65 1.25
CA ALA A 49 14.63 5.28 2.47
C ALA A 49 13.70 5.15 3.69
N CYS A 50 12.57 5.87 3.70
CA CYS A 50 11.61 5.85 4.82
C CYS A 50 10.67 4.64 4.81
N HIS A 51 10.58 3.90 3.69
CA HIS A 51 9.74 2.72 3.54
C HIS A 51 10.50 1.60 2.82
N PRO A 52 11.62 1.11 3.36
CA PRO A 52 12.37 0.03 2.75
C PRO A 52 11.63 -1.30 2.93
N VAL A 53 11.78 -2.21 1.98
CA VAL A 53 11.10 -3.52 1.99
C VAL A 53 11.40 -4.33 3.26
N ASN A 54 12.61 -4.22 3.81
CA ASN A 54 13.03 -4.90 5.05
C ASN A 54 12.34 -4.36 6.32
N GLN A 55 11.56 -3.31 6.23
CA GLN A 55 10.69 -2.81 7.29
C GLN A 55 9.20 -3.00 6.97
N VAL A 56 8.79 -2.78 5.73
CA VAL A 56 7.39 -2.94 5.29
C VAL A 56 6.94 -4.41 5.39
N ARG A 57 7.75 -5.33 4.92
CA ARG A 57 7.42 -6.76 4.96
C ARG A 57 7.30 -7.33 6.38
N PRO A 58 8.24 -7.09 7.31
CA PRO A 58 8.06 -7.47 8.71
C PRO A 58 6.87 -6.79 9.39
N PHE A 59 6.59 -5.54 9.05
CA PHE A 59 5.38 -4.85 9.53
C PHE A 59 4.12 -5.60 9.09
N ALA A 60 3.96 -5.88 7.80
CA ALA A 60 2.82 -6.62 7.28
C ALA A 60 2.68 -8.00 7.94
N PHE A 61 3.76 -8.76 8.02
CA PHE A 61 3.79 -10.06 8.69
C PHE A 61 3.35 -9.98 10.15
N SER A 62 3.86 -8.99 10.90
CA SER A 62 3.49 -8.78 12.31
C SER A 62 2.01 -8.47 12.46
N GLN A 63 1.43 -7.65 11.57
CA GLN A 63 0.01 -7.30 11.63
C GLN A 63 -0.88 -8.49 11.28
N VAL A 64 -0.53 -9.27 10.26
CA VAL A 64 -1.23 -10.51 9.92
C VAL A 64 -1.20 -11.50 11.09
N LYS A 65 -0.06 -11.62 11.79
CA LYS A 65 0.04 -12.47 12.97
C LYS A 65 -0.86 -12.02 14.13
N LYS A 66 -1.11 -10.70 14.26
CA LYS A 66 -1.97 -10.14 15.32
C LYS A 66 -3.46 -10.23 14.98
N SER A 67 -3.85 -9.91 13.77
CA SER A 67 -5.24 -9.69 13.35
C SER A 67 -5.73 -10.58 12.21
N GLY A 68 -4.86 -11.45 11.66
CA GLY A 68 -5.17 -12.35 10.57
C GLY A 68 -5.07 -11.74 9.17
N HIS A 69 -4.98 -10.43 9.06
CA HIS A 69 -4.92 -9.71 7.76
C HIS A 69 -4.22 -8.37 7.88
N ILE A 70 -3.82 -7.82 6.75
CA ILE A 70 -3.41 -6.42 6.56
C ILE A 70 -3.88 -5.94 5.19
N TYR A 71 -4.32 -4.68 5.11
CA TYR A 71 -4.84 -4.07 3.89
C TYR A 71 -3.95 -2.93 3.41
N LEU A 72 -3.89 -2.76 2.09
CA LEU A 72 -3.51 -1.52 1.45
C LEU A 72 -4.78 -0.68 1.28
N LEU A 73 -4.79 0.52 1.85
CA LEU A 73 -5.84 1.52 1.69
C LEU A 73 -5.35 2.59 0.71
N MET A 74 -6.11 2.81 -0.36
CA MET A 74 -5.73 3.70 -1.45
C MET A 74 -6.63 4.93 -1.50
N HIS A 75 -6.02 6.11 -1.53
CA HIS A 75 -6.67 7.39 -1.72
C HIS A 75 -6.30 7.97 -3.08
N SER A 76 -7.28 8.18 -3.94
CA SER A 76 -7.08 8.71 -5.29
C SER A 76 -6.69 10.19 -5.26
N VAL A 77 -5.64 10.54 -5.99
CA VAL A 77 -5.19 11.91 -6.17
C VAL A 77 -4.97 12.20 -7.66
N LYS A 78 -5.08 13.46 -8.04
CA LYS A 78 -4.66 13.89 -9.38
C LYS A 78 -3.13 13.89 -9.43
N SER A 79 -2.57 13.07 -10.30
CA SER A 79 -1.14 13.05 -10.57
C SER A 79 -0.89 12.95 -12.06
N ASN A 80 0.19 13.60 -12.51
CA ASN A 80 0.67 13.53 -13.88
C ASN A 80 2.10 12.97 -13.82
N TYR A 81 2.21 11.64 -13.78
CA TYR A 81 3.50 10.97 -13.85
C TYR A 81 3.70 10.44 -15.26
N ASP A 82 4.41 11.21 -16.09
CA ASP A 82 4.57 10.97 -17.53
C ASP A 82 5.76 10.08 -17.88
N GLN A 83 6.55 9.66 -16.90
CA GLN A 83 7.66 8.73 -17.15
C GLN A 83 7.11 7.34 -17.49
N ASN A 84 7.73 6.70 -18.48
CA ASN A 84 7.38 5.35 -18.91
C ASN A 84 8.54 4.38 -18.63
N PRO A 85 8.75 3.98 -17.38
CA PRO A 85 9.83 3.06 -17.02
C PRO A 85 9.57 1.67 -17.58
N LEU A 86 10.64 0.93 -17.83
CA LEU A 86 10.53 -0.47 -18.24
C LEU A 86 9.87 -1.31 -17.14
N PRO A 87 9.11 -2.36 -17.49
CA PRO A 87 8.57 -3.30 -16.52
C PRO A 87 9.68 -4.15 -15.88
N ALA A 88 9.48 -4.51 -14.63
CA ALA A 88 10.33 -5.45 -13.94
C ALA A 88 10.30 -6.83 -14.63
N ARG A 89 11.43 -7.51 -14.64
CA ARG A 89 11.60 -8.84 -15.26
C ARG A 89 11.61 -9.97 -14.26
N GLU A 90 12.13 -9.70 -13.07
CA GLU A 90 12.30 -10.70 -12.01
C GLU A 90 11.87 -10.12 -10.67
N TYR A 91 11.49 -11.01 -9.78
CA TYR A 91 11.19 -10.67 -8.39
C TYR A 91 11.91 -11.62 -7.43
N SER A 92 12.07 -11.19 -6.19
CA SER A 92 12.66 -12.01 -5.14
C SER A 92 12.00 -11.76 -3.79
N THR A 93 11.88 -12.81 -3.00
CA THR A 93 11.41 -12.72 -1.62
C THR A 93 12.55 -12.53 -0.62
N ASP A 94 13.77 -12.89 -0.98
CA ASP A 94 14.95 -12.89 -0.10
C ASP A 94 16.10 -12.00 -0.59
N GLY A 95 16.01 -11.49 -1.83
CA GLY A 95 17.05 -10.69 -2.47
C GLY A 95 18.23 -11.51 -3.01
N ILE A 96 18.19 -12.83 -2.90
CA ILE A 96 19.24 -13.77 -3.31
C ILE A 96 18.75 -14.61 -4.49
N ASN A 97 17.61 -15.25 -4.32
CA ASN A 97 16.97 -16.09 -5.33
C ASN A 97 15.96 -15.25 -6.12
N TRP A 98 16.07 -15.27 -7.45
CA TRP A 98 15.26 -14.46 -8.35
C TRP A 98 14.47 -15.34 -9.30
N ASP A 99 13.16 -15.09 -9.35
CA ASP A 99 12.22 -15.76 -10.24
C ASP A 99 11.71 -14.78 -11.29
N PRO A 100 11.35 -15.24 -12.50
CA PRO A 100 10.68 -14.41 -13.49
C PRO A 100 9.37 -13.85 -12.93
N ILE A 101 9.03 -12.62 -13.29
CA ILE A 101 7.70 -12.08 -13.00
C ILE A 101 6.64 -13.02 -13.61
N PRO A 102 5.61 -13.43 -12.85
CA PRO A 102 4.56 -14.31 -13.37
C PRO A 102 3.91 -13.73 -14.61
N GLU A 103 3.67 -14.61 -15.61
CA GLU A 103 3.06 -14.19 -16.86
C GLU A 103 1.71 -13.50 -16.66
N GLY A 104 1.58 -12.30 -17.17
CA GLY A 104 0.40 -11.46 -17.04
C GLY A 104 0.53 -10.36 -16.00
N ILE A 105 1.49 -10.42 -15.08
CA ILE A 105 1.76 -9.36 -14.12
C ILE A 105 2.72 -8.33 -14.72
N ILE A 106 2.36 -7.04 -14.58
CA ILE A 106 3.19 -5.91 -15.01
C ILE A 106 3.36 -4.95 -13.82
N VAL A 107 4.59 -4.68 -13.45
CA VAL A 107 4.95 -3.69 -12.43
C VAL A 107 6.15 -2.86 -12.90
N THR A 108 6.06 -1.54 -12.71
CA THR A 108 7.05 -0.59 -13.24
C THR A 108 7.43 0.44 -12.18
N GLY A 109 8.64 0.98 -12.28
CA GLY A 109 9.06 2.19 -11.58
C GLY A 109 9.25 2.07 -10.06
N SER A 110 9.26 0.86 -9.49
CA SER A 110 9.42 0.65 -8.05
C SER A 110 10.51 -0.39 -7.77
N LYS A 111 11.24 -0.25 -6.67
CA LYS A 111 12.27 -1.22 -6.25
C LYS A 111 11.66 -2.48 -5.64
N TYR A 112 10.44 -2.38 -5.13
CA TYR A 112 9.68 -3.51 -4.63
C TYR A 112 8.18 -3.28 -4.81
N ALA A 113 7.41 -4.35 -4.75
CA ALA A 113 5.97 -4.33 -4.85
C ALA A 113 5.33 -5.00 -3.65
N LEU A 114 4.14 -4.54 -3.29
CA LEU A 114 3.24 -5.29 -2.40
C LEU A 114 2.56 -6.40 -3.21
N VAL A 115 2.36 -7.54 -2.58
CA VAL A 115 1.61 -8.66 -3.16
C VAL A 115 0.17 -8.57 -2.66
N LEU A 116 -0.74 -8.31 -3.57
CA LEU A 116 -2.14 -8.03 -3.27
C LEU A 116 -3.06 -9.12 -3.79
N GLU A 117 -4.16 -9.34 -3.09
CA GLU A 117 -5.36 -9.95 -3.60
C GLU A 117 -6.13 -8.97 -4.51
N GLU A 118 -7.41 -9.23 -4.75
CA GLU A 118 -8.29 -8.37 -5.55
C GLU A 118 -8.37 -6.95 -4.98
N ILE A 119 -8.19 -5.96 -5.85
CA ILE A 119 -8.41 -4.55 -5.51
C ILE A 119 -9.90 -4.24 -5.64
N ARG A 120 -10.53 -3.79 -4.57
CA ARG A 120 -11.97 -3.52 -4.52
C ARG A 120 -12.26 -2.04 -4.26
N PRO A 121 -13.30 -1.48 -4.91
CA PRO A 121 -13.80 -0.16 -4.54
C PRO A 121 -14.18 -0.09 -3.06
N SER A 122 -14.02 1.08 -2.46
CA SER A 122 -14.32 1.36 -1.06
C SER A 122 -14.97 2.73 -0.92
N ASP A 123 -15.80 2.87 0.10
CA ASP A 123 -16.39 4.14 0.55
C ASP A 123 -15.97 4.47 1.98
N LEU A 124 -14.93 3.79 2.48
CA LEU A 124 -14.42 3.97 3.82
C LEU A 124 -13.82 5.37 4.01
N GLU A 125 -14.10 5.99 5.12
CA GLU A 125 -13.41 7.19 5.60
C GLU A 125 -12.58 6.88 6.84
N VAL A 126 -11.35 7.37 6.89
CA VAL A 126 -10.42 7.14 7.99
C VAL A 126 -9.99 8.46 8.60
N ASP A 127 -10.14 8.59 9.91
CA ASP A 127 -9.57 9.73 10.65
C ASP A 127 -8.07 9.52 10.87
N MET A 128 -7.25 10.22 10.10
CA MET A 128 -5.79 10.11 10.15
C MET A 128 -5.18 10.57 11.49
N ASN A 129 -5.94 11.26 12.36
CA ASN A 129 -5.50 11.58 13.71
C ASN A 129 -5.54 10.39 14.68
N GLN A 130 -6.21 9.30 14.29
CA GLN A 130 -6.30 8.07 15.08
C GLN A 130 -5.13 7.10 14.82
N PHE A 131 -4.23 7.45 13.88
CA PHE A 131 -3.13 6.58 13.45
C PHE A 131 -1.79 7.30 13.50
N SER A 132 -0.74 6.53 13.69
CA SER A 132 0.65 7.00 13.62
C SER A 132 1.50 6.08 12.74
N VAL A 133 2.61 6.61 12.27
CA VAL A 133 3.58 5.85 11.46
C VAL A 133 4.20 4.73 12.30
N GLY A 134 4.13 3.50 11.83
CA GLY A 134 4.58 2.31 12.56
C GLY A 134 6.02 1.88 12.26
N ILE A 135 6.67 2.47 11.26
CA ILE A 135 8.02 2.09 10.82
C ILE A 135 8.89 3.30 10.47
N GLY A 136 10.20 3.08 10.42
CA GLY A 136 11.18 4.03 9.89
C GLY A 136 11.47 5.22 10.81
N PRO A 137 12.20 6.22 10.28
CA PRO A 137 12.64 7.39 11.06
C PRO A 137 11.49 8.28 11.54
N SER A 138 10.33 8.20 10.88
CA SER A 138 9.13 8.97 11.22
C SER A 138 8.16 8.19 12.11
N ARG A 139 8.59 7.08 12.70
CA ARG A 139 7.78 6.31 13.64
C ARG A 139 7.18 7.20 14.73
N ASP A 140 5.96 6.90 15.12
CA ASP A 140 5.14 7.62 16.09
C ASP A 140 4.62 9.02 15.66
N LYS A 141 4.99 9.52 14.48
CA LYS A 141 4.34 10.73 13.94
C LYS A 141 2.88 10.43 13.61
N ILE A 142 1.99 11.35 13.96
CA ILE A 142 0.57 11.26 13.62
C ILE A 142 0.41 11.27 12.09
N ALA A 143 -0.46 10.39 11.57
CA ALA A 143 -0.59 10.18 10.14
C ALA A 143 -1.04 11.46 9.40
N SER A 144 -1.93 12.27 9.97
CA SER A 144 -2.36 13.54 9.39
C SER A 144 -1.22 14.56 9.24
N GLU A 145 -0.26 14.55 10.15
CA GLU A 145 0.93 15.42 10.10
C GLU A 145 2.00 14.87 9.13
N TYR A 146 2.12 13.55 9.04
CA TYR A 146 3.10 12.88 8.19
C TYR A 146 2.73 12.88 6.71
N LEU A 147 1.46 12.59 6.39
CA LEU A 147 0.95 12.43 5.02
C LEU A 147 0.60 13.78 4.36
N THR A 148 1.46 14.76 4.52
CA THR A 148 1.33 16.09 3.94
C THR A 148 2.20 16.26 2.68
N GLY A 149 1.82 17.20 1.82
CA GLY A 149 2.60 17.55 0.63
C GLY A 149 2.87 16.33 -0.26
N ARG A 150 4.13 16.04 -0.52
CA ARG A 150 4.59 14.96 -1.40
C ARG A 150 4.66 13.59 -0.71
N THR A 151 4.45 13.52 0.60
CA THR A 151 4.42 12.23 1.31
C THR A 151 3.14 11.49 0.95
N ASP A 152 3.29 10.36 0.30
CA ASP A 152 2.21 9.62 -0.35
C ASP A 152 1.99 8.21 0.20
N LYS A 153 2.84 7.74 1.10
CA LYS A 153 2.82 6.36 1.63
C LYS A 153 3.11 6.33 3.12
N ALA A 154 2.47 5.40 3.82
CA ALA A 154 2.78 5.10 5.22
C ALA A 154 2.32 3.69 5.62
N CYS A 155 3.05 3.06 6.52
CA CYS A 155 2.58 1.94 7.32
C CYS A 155 2.05 2.51 8.63
N LEU A 156 0.78 2.33 8.92
CA LEU A 156 0.07 3.01 9.99
C LEU A 156 -0.46 2.02 11.05
N GLU A 157 -0.37 2.43 12.30
CA GLU A 157 -0.92 1.73 13.47
C GLU A 157 -1.82 2.66 14.26
N ALA A 158 -2.86 2.11 14.88
CA ALA A 158 -3.74 2.87 15.75
C ALA A 158 -2.96 3.49 16.93
N VAL A 159 -3.23 4.76 17.22
CA VAL A 159 -2.62 5.47 18.34
C VAL A 159 -3.28 5.04 19.63
N ILE A 160 -2.50 4.83 20.69
CA ILE A 160 -3.00 4.60 22.04
C ILE A 160 -3.77 5.85 22.50
N GLU A 161 -4.92 5.67 23.15
CA GLU A 161 -5.82 6.78 23.53
C GLU A 161 -5.14 7.94 24.28
N SER A 162 -4.17 7.64 25.13
CA SER A 162 -3.39 8.65 25.87
C SER A 162 -2.57 9.59 24.97
N LYS A 163 -2.35 9.23 23.70
CA LYS A 163 -1.61 10.04 22.72
C LYS A 163 -2.53 10.75 21.72
N LYS A 164 -3.84 10.49 21.75
CA LYS A 164 -4.79 11.14 20.85
C LYS A 164 -4.87 12.63 21.21
N LYS A 165 -4.52 13.49 20.27
CA LYS A 165 -4.77 14.92 20.39
C LYS A 165 -6.26 15.18 20.19
N ALA A 166 -6.85 16.05 21.02
CA ALA A 166 -8.23 16.52 20.89
C ALA A 166 -8.34 17.57 19.75
N GLU A 167 -7.95 17.22 18.56
CA GLU A 167 -8.02 18.05 17.35
C GLU A 167 -9.23 17.68 16.51
N LYS A 168 -9.62 18.55 15.57
CA LYS A 168 -10.66 18.24 14.59
C LYS A 168 -10.26 16.98 13.82
N PRO A 169 -11.22 16.07 13.52
CA PRO A 169 -10.93 14.89 12.71
C PRO A 169 -10.25 15.26 11.39
N ALA A 170 -9.24 14.48 11.00
CA ALA A 170 -8.54 14.59 9.72
C ALA A 170 -9.00 13.45 8.80
N MET A 171 -10.24 13.55 8.33
CA MET A 171 -10.87 12.50 7.51
C MET A 171 -10.20 12.35 6.15
N LYS A 172 -9.97 11.11 5.77
CA LYS A 172 -9.42 10.75 4.46
C LYS A 172 -10.31 9.69 3.83
N GLN A 173 -10.82 10.00 2.63
CA GLN A 173 -11.57 9.04 1.82
C GLN A 173 -10.64 7.94 1.32
N ILE A 174 -11.06 6.71 1.45
CA ILE A 174 -10.40 5.54 0.88
C ILE A 174 -11.24 5.07 -0.30
N ASP A 175 -10.70 5.18 -1.49
CA ASP A 175 -11.42 4.87 -2.73
C ASP A 175 -11.30 3.40 -3.14
N TYR A 176 -10.20 2.74 -2.73
CA TYR A 176 -9.95 1.32 -2.99
C TYR A 176 -9.21 0.67 -1.84
N THR A 177 -9.47 -0.62 -1.66
CA THR A 177 -8.78 -1.47 -0.69
C THR A 177 -8.32 -2.77 -1.33
N ALA A 178 -7.22 -3.33 -0.84
CA ALA A 178 -6.78 -4.66 -1.22
C ALA A 178 -6.11 -5.34 -0.03
N GLN A 179 -6.43 -6.60 0.22
CA GLN A 179 -5.73 -7.39 1.22
C GLN A 179 -4.35 -7.80 0.69
N LEU A 180 -3.33 -7.72 1.52
CA LEU A 180 -2.04 -8.29 1.20
C LEU A 180 -2.07 -9.81 1.43
N GLN A 181 -1.35 -10.54 0.57
CA GLN A 181 -1.13 -11.98 0.74
C GLN A 181 0.35 -12.30 0.81
N ASP A 182 0.70 -13.42 1.43
CA ASP A 182 2.07 -13.91 1.50
C ASP A 182 2.73 -13.96 0.11
N PRO A 183 3.95 -13.46 -0.06
CA PRO A 183 4.95 -12.99 0.92
C PRO A 183 4.86 -11.50 1.30
N TYR A 184 3.77 -10.84 1.12
CA TYR A 184 3.40 -9.46 1.42
C TYR A 184 4.13 -8.40 0.59
N ALA A 185 5.42 -8.55 0.39
CA ALA A 185 6.22 -7.68 -0.46
C ALA A 185 7.34 -8.45 -1.13
N VAL A 186 7.67 -8.07 -2.37
CA VAL A 186 8.73 -8.69 -3.18
C VAL A 186 9.65 -7.61 -3.75
N LEU A 187 10.94 -7.89 -3.77
CA LEU A 187 11.94 -7.08 -4.46
C LEU A 187 11.76 -7.24 -5.98
N LEU A 188 12.09 -6.20 -6.72
CA LEU A 188 11.98 -6.17 -8.17
C LEU A 188 13.33 -5.90 -8.82
N ARG A 189 13.57 -6.54 -9.98
CA ARG A 189 14.75 -6.34 -10.83
C ARG A 189 14.33 -6.13 -12.27
N TYR A 190 15.01 -5.18 -12.95
CA TYR A 190 14.68 -4.66 -14.27
C TYR A 190 15.70 -5.12 -15.35
#